data_d595cf85a8a47b21fcbe13f439ff1355
#
_entry.id   d595cf85a8a47b21fcbe13f439ff1355
#
_cell.length_a   1.000
_cell.length_b   1.000
_cell.length_c   1.000
_cell.angle_alpha   90.00
_cell.angle_beta   90.00
_cell.angle_gamma   90.00
#
_symmetry.space_group_name_H-M   'P 1'
#
loop_
_entity.id
_entity.type
_entity.pdbx_description
1 polymer ?
#
loop_
_entity_poly.entity_id
_entity_poly.type
_entity_poly.pdbx_seq_one_letter_code
_entity_poly.pdbx_strand_id
1 'polypeptide(L)'
;MEYVLIGGILILLAVVFVLFYKNKQLESESQQVEFEKKQAIETYENEIAATITGHKEQQDTLKNMEQKKYNDLQVNTARELENMRMMKNQLAVQHSKERSEMQDKHSSEIHMFQNLIADLREYTKNGAEVNAHEILHYMKRGFVEQGIILEEEFQIIPNVFMISNKYRDKRDINDNRIHHLILCKTGIYLLVTKEWTGKLIHGLTKENAGIYSFMIEEIGKYQHEIEKEETFEFITDGTSLTLQVRNEGNPAYKAKILSQTLYNCLEEMQVDIVKEKVKPIVYFENESGKEVIDLSNEELPRFKNREQIVMFFRNEVLTSKVIYTARELQKIRDMIGKMNYVVK
;
A
#
# COMPACT_ATOMS: atom_id res chain seq x y z
N MET A 1 -14.49 -21.78 50.80
CA MET A 1 -14.02 -20.60 50.08
C MET A 1 -12.59 -20.71 49.53
N GLU A 2 -11.68 -21.31 50.23
CA GLU A 2 -10.28 -21.48 49.82
C GLU A 2 -10.11 -22.25 48.49
N TYR A 3 -10.82 -23.36 48.31
CA TYR A 3 -10.73 -24.18 47.09
C TYR A 3 -11.20 -23.47 45.83
N VAL A 4 -12.16 -22.52 45.95
CA VAL A 4 -12.62 -21.72 44.83
C VAL A 4 -11.58 -20.69 44.43
N LEU A 5 -10.86 -20.15 45.44
CA LEU A 5 -9.80 -19.19 45.21
C LEU A 5 -8.56 -19.86 44.55
N ILE A 6 -8.22 -21.06 45.00
CA ILE A 6 -7.13 -21.87 44.40
C ILE A 6 -7.45 -22.27 42.97
N GLY A 7 -8.73 -22.68 42.69
CA GLY A 7 -9.17 -22.96 41.34
C GLY A 7 -9.09 -21.75 40.42
N GLY A 8 -9.49 -20.57 40.92
CA GLY A 8 -9.39 -19.31 40.19
C GLY A 8 -7.95 -18.93 39.84
N ILE A 9 -7.03 -19.11 40.78
CA ILE A 9 -5.60 -18.84 40.56
C ILE A 9 -5.00 -19.77 39.52
N LEU A 10 -5.35 -21.06 39.57
CA LEU A 10 -4.87 -22.05 38.59
C LEU A 10 -5.35 -21.75 37.17
N ILE A 11 -6.62 -21.34 37.01
CA ILE A 11 -7.16 -20.92 35.71
C ILE A 11 -6.44 -19.66 35.22
N LEU A 12 -6.20 -18.68 36.10
CA LEU A 12 -5.49 -17.46 35.76
C LEU A 12 -4.04 -17.73 35.31
N LEU A 13 -3.35 -18.63 36.01
CA LEU A 13 -2.00 -19.07 35.63
C LEU A 13 -1.99 -19.80 34.28
N ALA A 14 -2.97 -20.64 34.01
CA ALA A 14 -3.08 -21.31 32.71
C ALA A 14 -3.33 -20.31 31.58
N VAL A 15 -4.20 -19.32 31.78
CA VAL A 15 -4.44 -18.25 30.81
C VAL A 15 -3.19 -17.42 30.58
N VAL A 16 -2.46 -17.03 31.62
CA VAL A 16 -1.20 -16.29 31.51
C VAL A 16 -0.17 -17.10 30.74
N PHE A 17 -0.09 -18.41 31.01
CA PHE A 17 0.85 -19.31 30.32
C PHE A 17 0.53 -19.40 28.80
N VAL A 18 -0.77 -19.57 28.47
CA VAL A 18 -1.23 -19.61 27.07
C VAL A 18 -0.95 -18.27 26.36
N LEU A 19 -1.19 -17.16 27.03
CA LEU A 19 -0.93 -15.82 26.47
C LEU A 19 0.58 -15.59 26.27
N PHE A 20 1.41 -16.02 27.22
CA PHE A 20 2.87 -15.94 27.12
C PHE A 20 3.39 -16.79 25.95
N TYR A 21 2.88 -18.02 25.83
CA TYR A 21 3.26 -18.91 24.73
C TYR A 21 2.86 -18.33 23.36
N LYS A 22 1.66 -17.77 23.29
CA LYS A 22 1.14 -17.14 22.07
C LYS A 22 1.91 -15.87 21.70
N ASN A 23 2.30 -15.08 22.68
CA ASN A 23 3.14 -13.89 22.43
C ASN A 23 4.52 -14.26 21.92
N LYS A 24 5.13 -15.32 22.47
CA LYS A 24 6.42 -15.84 22.02
C LYS A 24 6.34 -16.41 20.58
N GLN A 25 5.22 -17.03 20.24
CA GLN A 25 4.98 -17.51 18.88
C GLN A 25 4.88 -16.34 17.88
N LEU A 26 4.13 -15.28 18.24
CA LEU A 26 4.00 -14.07 17.43
C LEU A 26 5.31 -13.32 17.21
N GLU A 27 6.16 -13.29 18.25
CA GLU A 27 7.50 -12.68 18.15
C GLU A 27 8.40 -13.48 17.18
N SER A 28 8.29 -14.81 17.22
CA SER A 28 8.98 -15.71 16.27
C SER A 28 8.47 -15.52 14.83
N GLU A 29 7.16 -15.42 14.65
CA GLU A 29 6.56 -15.20 13.32
C GLU A 29 6.94 -13.81 12.76
N SER A 30 6.96 -12.79 13.61
CA SER A 30 7.42 -11.43 13.21
C SER A 30 8.89 -11.44 12.79
N GLN A 31 9.76 -12.12 13.51
CA GLN A 31 11.17 -12.27 13.15
C GLN A 31 11.34 -13.06 11.85
N GLN A 32 10.49 -14.06 11.63
CA GLN A 32 10.50 -14.84 10.40
C GLN A 32 10.11 -14.00 9.19
N VAL A 33 9.05 -13.20 9.30
CA VAL A 33 8.63 -12.27 8.25
C VAL A 33 9.69 -11.20 7.95
N GLU A 34 10.35 -10.70 8.98
CA GLU A 34 11.45 -9.73 8.81
C GLU A 34 12.68 -10.37 8.15
N PHE A 35 12.97 -11.62 8.51
CA PHE A 35 14.02 -12.42 7.88
C PHE A 35 13.70 -12.71 6.40
N GLU A 36 12.46 -13.11 6.09
CA GLU A 36 12.00 -13.36 4.72
C GLU A 36 12.04 -12.10 3.86
N LYS A 37 11.63 -10.95 4.41
CA LYS A 37 11.79 -9.65 3.73
C LYS A 37 13.25 -9.33 3.44
N LYS A 38 14.12 -9.56 4.39
CA LYS A 38 15.57 -9.33 4.23
C LYS A 38 16.19 -10.24 3.17
N GLN A 39 15.81 -11.53 3.19
CA GLN A 39 16.21 -12.48 2.15
C GLN A 39 15.68 -12.08 0.76
N ALA A 40 14.44 -11.64 0.67
CA ALA A 40 13.87 -11.19 -0.60
C ALA A 40 14.63 -9.99 -1.17
N ILE A 41 14.94 -9.01 -0.34
CA ILE A 41 15.75 -7.84 -0.74
C ILE A 41 17.14 -8.29 -1.21
N GLU A 42 17.82 -9.13 -0.43
CA GLU A 42 19.15 -9.66 -0.77
C GLU A 42 19.13 -10.49 -2.07
N THR A 43 18.03 -11.23 -2.31
CA THR A 43 17.83 -11.97 -3.55
C THR A 43 17.70 -11.03 -4.75
N TYR A 44 16.88 -9.98 -4.64
CA TYR A 44 16.73 -8.96 -5.69
C TYR A 44 18.04 -8.19 -5.96
N GLU A 45 18.78 -7.85 -4.91
CA GLU A 45 20.10 -7.20 -5.05
C GLU A 45 21.10 -8.12 -5.78
N ASN A 46 21.09 -9.42 -5.44
CA ASN A 46 21.93 -10.41 -6.10
C ASN A 46 21.51 -10.68 -7.56
N GLU A 47 20.21 -10.73 -7.86
CA GLU A 47 19.69 -10.85 -9.24
C GLU A 47 20.07 -9.64 -10.10
N ILE A 48 19.98 -8.44 -9.55
CA ILE A 48 20.42 -7.20 -10.23
C ILE A 48 21.93 -7.25 -10.49
N ALA A 49 22.73 -7.64 -9.49
CA ALA A 49 24.17 -7.78 -9.61
C ALA A 49 24.56 -8.85 -10.65
N ALA A 50 23.88 -10.01 -10.66
CA ALA A 50 24.10 -11.07 -11.64
C ALA A 50 23.73 -10.61 -13.06
N THR A 51 22.66 -9.85 -13.22
CA THR A 51 22.24 -9.31 -14.52
C THR A 51 23.27 -8.31 -15.07
N ILE A 52 23.78 -7.44 -14.22
CA ILE A 52 24.85 -6.48 -14.59
C ILE A 52 26.13 -7.23 -14.98
N THR A 53 26.48 -8.26 -14.23
CA THR A 53 27.70 -9.06 -14.50
C THR A 53 27.56 -9.85 -15.81
N GLY A 54 26.41 -10.49 -16.05
CA GLY A 54 26.13 -11.21 -17.29
C GLY A 54 26.15 -10.33 -18.54
N HIS A 55 25.68 -9.09 -18.42
CA HIS A 55 25.79 -8.12 -19.53
C HIS A 55 27.23 -7.68 -19.81
N LYS A 56 28.06 -7.56 -18.79
CA LYS A 56 29.48 -7.21 -18.94
C LYS A 56 30.27 -8.34 -19.61
N GLU A 57 30.01 -9.58 -19.23
CA GLU A 57 30.62 -10.76 -19.85
C GLU A 57 30.19 -10.95 -21.32
N GLN A 58 28.93 -10.69 -21.65
CA GLN A 58 28.44 -10.68 -23.04
C GLN A 58 29.13 -9.58 -23.86
N GLN A 59 29.33 -8.42 -23.29
CA GLN A 59 29.98 -7.30 -23.95
C GLN A 59 31.48 -7.59 -24.23
N ASP A 60 32.17 -8.23 -23.28
CA ASP A 60 33.55 -8.65 -23.43
C ASP A 60 33.70 -9.79 -24.45
N THR A 61 32.74 -10.70 -24.50
CA THR A 61 32.69 -11.78 -25.49
C THR A 61 32.46 -11.25 -26.91
N LEU A 62 31.54 -10.28 -27.06
CA LEU A 62 31.29 -9.58 -28.33
C LEU A 62 32.53 -8.85 -28.84
N LYS A 63 33.21 -8.14 -27.94
CA LYS A 63 34.41 -7.39 -28.22
C LYS A 63 35.59 -8.27 -28.67
N ASN A 64 35.71 -9.44 -28.01
CA ASN A 64 36.73 -10.42 -28.39
C ASN A 64 36.45 -11.09 -29.75
N MET A 65 35.17 -11.31 -30.09
CA MET A 65 34.77 -11.83 -31.39
C MET A 65 35.01 -10.83 -32.55
N GLU A 66 34.72 -9.54 -32.29
CA GLU A 66 35.04 -8.49 -33.29
C GLU A 66 36.52 -8.36 -33.53
N GLN A 67 37.33 -8.45 -32.49
CA GLN A 67 38.79 -8.37 -32.60
C GLN A 67 39.37 -9.55 -33.35
N LYS A 68 38.85 -10.73 -33.14
CA LYS A 68 39.26 -11.94 -33.86
C LYS A 68 38.90 -11.88 -35.35
N LYS A 69 37.69 -11.43 -35.67
CA LYS A 69 37.28 -11.16 -37.07
C LYS A 69 38.15 -10.13 -37.74
N TYR A 70 38.52 -9.07 -37.06
CA TYR A 70 39.42 -8.04 -37.59
C TYR A 70 40.82 -8.57 -37.90
N ASN A 71 41.34 -9.46 -37.07
CA ASN A 71 42.64 -10.10 -37.30
C ASN A 71 42.62 -11.09 -38.49
N ASP A 72 41.53 -11.83 -38.64
CA ASP A 72 41.37 -12.79 -39.75
C ASP A 72 41.20 -12.07 -41.11
N LEU A 73 40.78 -10.86 -41.10
CA LEU A 73 40.47 -10.04 -42.26
C LEU A 73 41.59 -9.15 -42.77
N GLN A 74 42.59 -8.85 -41.94
CA GLN A 74 43.82 -8.20 -42.40
C GLN A 74 44.57 -9.07 -43.42
N VAL A 75 44.20 -10.34 -43.54
CA VAL A 75 44.79 -11.33 -44.44
C VAL A 75 44.12 -11.36 -45.81
N ASN A 76 42.90 -10.85 -45.94
CA ASN A 76 42.15 -10.88 -47.19
C ASN A 76 42.00 -9.50 -47.86
N THR A 77 42.14 -9.49 -49.16
CA THR A 77 42.15 -8.44 -50.17
C THR A 77 41.42 -7.12 -49.90
N ALA A 78 41.96 -6.00 -50.39
CA ALA A 78 41.47 -4.62 -50.21
C ALA A 78 39.96 -4.45 -50.53
N ARG A 79 39.39 -5.35 -51.31
CA ARG A 79 37.96 -5.29 -51.68
C ARG A 79 37.01 -5.77 -50.55
N GLU A 80 37.47 -6.72 -49.77
CA GLU A 80 36.75 -7.17 -48.60
C GLU A 80 36.80 -6.15 -47.47
N LEU A 81 37.91 -5.37 -47.39
CA LEU A 81 38.14 -4.32 -46.38
C LEU A 81 37.10 -3.19 -46.50
N GLU A 82 36.70 -2.83 -47.71
CA GLU A 82 35.76 -1.74 -47.94
C GLU A 82 34.30 -2.15 -47.66
N ASN A 83 33.90 -3.35 -48.06
CA ASN A 83 32.62 -3.93 -47.70
C ASN A 83 32.49 -4.12 -46.21
N MET A 84 33.57 -4.43 -45.53
CA MET A 84 33.52 -4.64 -44.10
C MET A 84 33.62 -3.32 -43.29
N ARG A 85 34.24 -2.28 -43.83
CA ARG A 85 34.13 -0.93 -43.24
C ARG A 85 32.67 -0.48 -43.22
N MET A 86 31.93 -0.74 -44.28
CA MET A 86 30.50 -0.44 -44.32
C MET A 86 29.68 -1.31 -43.32
N MET A 87 30.00 -2.62 -43.27
CA MET A 87 29.38 -3.52 -42.33
C MET A 87 29.72 -3.18 -40.88
N LYS A 88 30.95 -2.80 -40.58
CA LYS A 88 31.38 -2.32 -39.26
C LYS A 88 30.65 -1.04 -38.85
N ASN A 89 30.45 -0.11 -39.78
CA ASN A 89 29.70 1.12 -39.49
C ASN A 89 28.20 0.82 -39.26
N GLN A 90 27.60 -0.10 -40.03
CA GLN A 90 26.23 -0.54 -39.79
C GLN A 90 26.08 -1.25 -38.44
N LEU A 91 27.03 -2.15 -38.11
CA LEU A 91 27.02 -2.84 -36.82
C LEU A 91 27.24 -1.85 -35.66
N ALA A 92 28.15 -0.88 -35.79
CA ALA A 92 28.38 0.16 -34.77
C ALA A 92 27.13 1.04 -34.55
N VAL A 93 26.39 1.35 -35.61
CA VAL A 93 25.14 2.08 -35.52
C VAL A 93 24.06 1.22 -34.85
N GLN A 94 24.00 -0.06 -35.22
CA GLN A 94 23.05 -1.01 -34.62
C GLN A 94 23.35 -1.23 -33.13
N HIS A 95 24.60 -1.46 -32.76
CA HIS A 95 25.01 -1.58 -31.35
C HIS A 95 24.83 -0.29 -30.55
N SER A 96 25.05 0.89 -31.16
CA SER A 96 24.75 2.14 -30.48
C SER A 96 23.26 2.31 -30.22
N LYS A 97 22.43 1.85 -31.15
CA LYS A 97 20.97 1.82 -31.01
C LYS A 97 20.51 0.83 -29.94
N GLU A 98 20.98 -0.41 -30.01
CA GLU A 98 20.70 -1.43 -29.00
C GLU A 98 21.18 -1.02 -27.59
N ARG A 99 22.35 -0.37 -27.51
CA ARG A 99 22.88 0.17 -26.26
C ARG A 99 22.04 1.32 -25.73
N SER A 100 21.58 2.23 -26.60
CA SER A 100 20.68 3.31 -26.22
C SER A 100 19.34 2.76 -25.73
N GLU A 101 18.75 1.82 -26.46
CA GLU A 101 17.48 1.18 -26.08
C GLU A 101 17.60 0.42 -24.74
N MET A 102 18.72 -0.27 -24.51
CA MET A 102 18.99 -0.98 -23.27
C MET A 102 19.26 -0.01 -22.10
N GLN A 103 19.96 1.08 -22.37
CA GLN A 103 20.24 2.12 -21.37
C GLN A 103 18.96 2.88 -20.99
N ASP A 104 18.09 3.15 -21.97
CA ASP A 104 16.79 3.75 -21.75
C ASP A 104 15.88 2.83 -20.93
N LYS A 105 15.91 1.52 -21.23
CA LYS A 105 15.17 0.52 -20.48
C LYS A 105 15.68 0.40 -19.03
N HIS A 106 16.99 0.31 -18.83
CA HIS A 106 17.58 0.29 -17.48
C HIS A 106 17.34 1.59 -16.72
N SER A 107 17.44 2.73 -17.40
CA SER A 107 17.13 4.03 -16.79
C SER A 107 15.67 4.09 -16.32
N SER A 108 14.76 3.57 -17.13
CA SER A 108 13.34 3.47 -16.80
C SER A 108 13.10 2.54 -15.63
N GLU A 109 13.74 1.36 -15.60
CA GLU A 109 13.64 0.40 -14.50
C GLU A 109 14.24 0.97 -13.19
N ILE A 110 15.41 1.60 -13.26
CA ILE A 110 16.02 2.27 -12.12
C ILE A 110 15.12 3.39 -11.60
N HIS A 111 14.53 4.18 -12.49
CA HIS A 111 13.62 5.25 -12.10
C HIS A 111 12.35 4.72 -11.44
N MET A 112 11.82 3.61 -11.98
CA MET A 112 10.70 2.90 -11.36
C MET A 112 11.04 2.38 -9.96
N PHE A 113 12.23 1.77 -9.77
CA PHE A 113 12.67 1.31 -8.45
C PHE A 113 12.99 2.45 -7.50
N GLN A 114 13.56 3.56 -7.98
CA GLN A 114 13.80 4.74 -7.17
C GLN A 114 12.49 5.37 -6.69
N ASN A 115 11.47 5.42 -7.55
CA ASN A 115 10.15 5.89 -7.18
C ASN A 115 9.51 4.94 -6.15
N LEU A 116 9.60 3.62 -6.37
CA LEU A 116 9.11 2.63 -5.41
C LEU A 116 9.81 2.73 -4.05
N ILE A 117 11.14 2.93 -4.04
CA ILE A 117 11.91 3.13 -2.80
C ILE A 117 11.55 4.47 -2.14
N ALA A 118 11.32 5.52 -2.90
CA ALA A 118 10.89 6.81 -2.38
C ALA A 118 9.49 6.68 -1.74
N ASP A 119 8.57 6.03 -2.44
CA ASP A 119 7.24 5.71 -1.93
C ASP A 119 7.35 4.88 -0.64
N LEU A 120 8.12 3.80 -0.64
CA LEU A 120 8.33 2.95 0.53
C LEU A 120 8.96 3.71 1.71
N ARG A 121 9.91 4.62 1.48
CA ARG A 121 10.51 5.44 2.54
C ARG A 121 9.53 6.41 3.17
N GLU A 122 8.59 6.90 2.42
CA GLU A 122 7.51 7.75 2.93
C GLU A 122 6.55 6.98 3.85
N TYR A 123 6.39 5.66 3.60
CA TYR A 123 5.54 4.75 4.37
C TYR A 123 6.24 4.08 5.56
N THR A 124 7.56 4.17 5.70
CA THR A 124 8.33 3.41 6.71
C THR A 124 7.92 3.64 8.17
N LYS A 125 7.00 4.56 8.43
CA LYS A 125 6.43 4.79 9.77
C LYS A 125 5.16 4.00 10.07
N ASN A 126 4.52 3.39 9.05
CA ASN A 126 3.26 2.67 9.23
C ASN A 126 3.24 1.43 8.32
N GLY A 127 3.47 0.25 8.92
CA GLY A 127 3.51 -1.04 8.21
C GLY A 127 2.21 -1.35 7.45
N ALA A 128 1.07 -0.96 8.02
CA ALA A 128 -0.24 -1.18 7.44
C ALA A 128 -0.45 -0.43 6.10
N GLU A 129 0.10 0.77 5.98
CA GLU A 129 0.00 1.54 4.74
C GLU A 129 0.86 0.91 3.64
N VAL A 130 2.06 0.41 4.00
CA VAL A 130 2.94 -0.32 3.06
C VAL A 130 2.21 -1.56 2.53
N ASN A 131 1.65 -2.37 3.41
CA ASN A 131 0.92 -3.57 3.03
C ASN A 131 -0.31 -3.26 2.16
N ALA A 132 -1.07 -2.21 2.51
CA ALA A 132 -2.18 -1.77 1.69
C ALA A 132 -1.73 -1.33 0.28
N HIS A 133 -0.62 -0.62 0.18
CA HIS A 133 -0.03 -0.20 -1.09
C HIS A 133 0.35 -1.40 -1.96
N GLU A 134 1.05 -2.37 -1.37
CA GLU A 134 1.44 -3.60 -2.07
C GLU A 134 0.21 -4.39 -2.56
N ILE A 135 -0.83 -4.51 -1.73
CA ILE A 135 -2.09 -5.18 -2.09
C ILE A 135 -2.73 -4.50 -3.30
N LEU A 136 -2.83 -3.18 -3.27
CA LEU A 136 -3.44 -2.40 -4.36
C LEU A 136 -2.66 -2.56 -5.67
N HIS A 137 -1.33 -2.49 -5.63
CA HIS A 137 -0.49 -2.66 -6.81
C HIS A 137 -0.51 -4.08 -7.36
N TYR A 138 -0.47 -5.07 -6.48
CA TYR A 138 -0.59 -6.49 -6.88
C TYR A 138 -1.94 -6.76 -7.57
N MET A 139 -3.02 -6.25 -6.97
CA MET A 139 -4.37 -6.37 -7.49
C MET A 139 -4.49 -5.69 -8.87
N LYS A 140 -4.03 -4.44 -8.99
CA LYS A 140 -4.02 -3.70 -10.25
C LYS A 140 -3.31 -4.49 -11.34
N ARG A 141 -2.09 -4.99 -11.06
CA ARG A 141 -1.31 -5.80 -12.01
C ARG A 141 -2.09 -7.03 -12.46
N GLY A 142 -2.68 -7.77 -11.52
CA GLY A 142 -3.48 -8.94 -11.85
C GLY A 142 -4.71 -8.61 -12.71
N PHE A 143 -5.36 -7.48 -12.51
CA PHE A 143 -6.50 -7.05 -13.33
C PHE A 143 -6.07 -6.65 -14.75
N VAL A 144 -4.92 -5.99 -14.89
CA VAL A 144 -4.35 -5.63 -16.20
C VAL A 144 -3.93 -6.88 -16.96
N GLU A 145 -3.21 -7.81 -16.32
CA GLU A 145 -2.79 -9.08 -16.92
C GLU A 145 -3.97 -9.95 -17.36
N GLN A 146 -5.08 -9.90 -16.64
CA GLN A 146 -6.32 -10.59 -17.00
C GLN A 146 -7.17 -9.83 -18.05
N GLY A 147 -6.75 -8.66 -18.49
CA GLY A 147 -7.48 -7.82 -19.44
C GLY A 147 -8.80 -7.25 -18.90
N ILE A 148 -8.98 -7.21 -17.57
CA ILE A 148 -10.19 -6.68 -16.91
C ILE A 148 -10.21 -5.14 -16.99
N ILE A 149 -9.04 -4.51 -16.90
CA ILE A 149 -8.84 -3.07 -16.99
C ILE A 149 -7.61 -2.76 -17.85
N LEU A 150 -7.55 -1.53 -18.37
CA LEU A 150 -6.32 -0.95 -18.89
C LEU A 150 -5.50 -0.33 -17.75
N GLU A 151 -4.20 -0.17 -17.96
CA GLU A 151 -3.27 0.41 -16.98
C GLU A 151 -3.73 1.78 -16.48
N GLU A 152 -4.27 2.60 -17.38
CA GLU A 152 -4.73 3.97 -17.14
C GLU A 152 -6.12 4.04 -16.48
N GLU A 153 -6.88 2.94 -16.49
CA GLU A 153 -8.23 2.86 -15.91
C GLU A 153 -8.24 2.62 -14.40
N PHE A 154 -7.06 2.36 -13.81
CA PHE A 154 -6.90 2.17 -12.38
C PHE A 154 -5.60 2.81 -11.90
N GLN A 155 -5.69 3.92 -11.20
CA GLN A 155 -4.55 4.68 -10.72
C GLN A 155 -4.56 4.75 -9.20
N ILE A 156 -3.41 4.56 -8.58
CA ILE A 156 -3.22 4.60 -7.13
C ILE A 156 -2.38 5.83 -6.81
N ILE A 157 -2.89 6.70 -5.96
CA ILE A 157 -2.19 7.91 -5.51
C ILE A 157 -2.05 7.81 -4.00
N PRO A 158 -0.84 7.57 -3.50
CA PRO A 158 -0.57 7.55 -2.08
C PRO A 158 -0.41 8.96 -1.52
N ASN A 159 -0.59 9.10 -0.21
CA ASN A 159 -0.29 10.32 0.56
C ASN A 159 -0.85 11.61 -0.05
N VAL A 160 -2.16 11.66 -0.19
CA VAL A 160 -2.83 12.89 -0.63
C VAL A 160 -3.09 13.79 0.57
N PHE A 161 -2.46 14.96 0.60
CA PHE A 161 -2.66 15.96 1.62
C PHE A 161 -3.69 16.98 1.17
N MET A 162 -4.73 17.19 1.98
CA MET A 162 -5.74 18.16 1.68
C MET A 162 -5.42 19.48 2.38
N ILE A 163 -5.12 20.50 1.59
CA ILE A 163 -4.91 21.85 2.08
C ILE A 163 -6.22 22.61 1.89
N SER A 164 -7.08 22.58 2.87
CA SER A 164 -8.24 23.48 2.90
C SER A 164 -7.86 24.76 3.59
N ASN A 165 -8.05 25.90 2.92
CA ASN A 165 -7.92 27.24 3.53
C ASN A 165 -8.86 27.44 4.73
N LYS A 166 -9.96 26.68 4.82
CA LYS A 166 -10.92 26.68 5.93
C LYS A 166 -10.41 25.95 7.20
N TYR A 167 -9.46 25.03 7.05
CA TYR A 167 -8.94 24.19 8.14
C TYR A 167 -7.49 24.51 8.46
N ARG A 168 -7.07 25.77 8.29
CA ARG A 168 -5.75 26.27 8.72
C ARG A 168 -5.51 26.26 10.23
N ASP A 169 -6.43 25.70 10.99
CA ASP A 169 -6.20 25.48 12.41
C ASP A 169 -5.15 24.36 12.56
N LYS A 170 -4.09 24.68 13.29
CA LYS A 170 -2.80 23.97 13.44
C LYS A 170 -2.87 22.56 14.02
N ARG A 171 -4.01 21.88 13.96
CA ARG A 171 -4.19 20.52 14.43
C ARG A 171 -3.85 19.54 13.33
N ASP A 172 -2.70 18.91 13.51
CA ASP A 172 -2.16 17.75 12.84
C ASP A 172 -2.37 17.65 11.31
N ILE A 173 -1.27 17.89 10.58
CA ILE A 173 -1.15 17.59 9.13
C ILE A 173 -1.57 16.14 8.83
N ASN A 174 -1.36 15.22 9.79
CA ASN A 174 -1.78 13.82 9.69
C ASN A 174 -3.30 13.63 9.67
N ASP A 175 -4.08 14.53 10.25
CA ASP A 175 -5.55 14.41 10.24
C ASP A 175 -6.16 14.66 8.87
N ASN A 176 -5.47 15.40 8.01
CA ASN A 176 -5.91 15.74 6.65
C ASN A 176 -5.23 14.91 5.57
N ARG A 177 -4.50 13.84 5.95
CA ARG A 177 -3.82 12.94 5.03
C ARG A 177 -4.73 11.78 4.62
N ILE A 178 -4.89 11.60 3.33
CA ILE A 178 -5.49 10.42 2.73
C ILE A 178 -4.37 9.41 2.47
N HIS A 179 -4.49 8.21 3.02
CA HIS A 179 -3.45 7.19 2.87
C HIS A 179 -3.32 6.72 1.42
N HIS A 180 -4.43 6.37 0.79
CA HIS A 180 -4.47 6.04 -0.64
C HIS A 180 -5.74 6.59 -1.28
N LEU A 181 -5.57 7.21 -2.42
CA LEU A 181 -6.66 7.57 -3.31
C LEU A 181 -6.60 6.70 -4.55
N ILE A 182 -7.70 6.04 -4.86
CA ILE A 182 -7.79 5.12 -5.98
C ILE A 182 -8.74 5.73 -7.01
N LEU A 183 -8.19 6.08 -8.16
CA LEU A 183 -8.95 6.56 -9.31
C LEU A 183 -9.23 5.36 -10.21
N CYS A 184 -10.49 4.96 -10.29
CA CYS A 184 -10.94 3.82 -11.08
C CYS A 184 -12.01 4.25 -12.09
N LYS A 185 -12.11 3.53 -13.22
CA LYS A 185 -13.16 3.78 -14.21
C LYS A 185 -14.57 3.76 -13.63
N THR A 186 -14.78 3.09 -12.48
CA THR A 186 -16.07 2.93 -11.80
C THR A 186 -16.27 3.89 -10.62
N GLY A 187 -15.30 4.74 -10.31
CA GLY A 187 -15.41 5.72 -9.23
C GLY A 187 -14.07 6.17 -8.68
N ILE A 188 -14.15 7.11 -7.74
CA ILE A 188 -13.03 7.59 -6.95
C ILE A 188 -13.19 7.02 -5.55
N TYR A 189 -12.19 6.29 -5.07
CA TYR A 189 -12.22 5.62 -3.76
C TYR A 189 -11.13 6.18 -2.87
N LEU A 190 -11.50 6.53 -1.64
CA LEU A 190 -10.59 7.00 -0.62
C LEU A 190 -10.39 5.90 0.41
N LEU A 191 -9.18 5.36 0.49
CA LEU A 191 -8.82 4.31 1.43
C LEU A 191 -8.11 4.91 2.66
N VAL A 192 -8.71 4.68 3.82
CA VAL A 192 -8.08 4.86 5.13
C VAL A 192 -7.61 3.51 5.62
N THR A 193 -6.32 3.39 5.89
CA THR A 193 -5.72 2.18 6.46
C THR A 193 -5.47 2.39 7.92
N LYS A 194 -5.81 1.42 8.75
CA LYS A 194 -5.56 1.42 10.18
C LYS A 194 -4.87 0.14 10.60
N GLU A 195 -3.78 0.30 11.30
CA GLU A 195 -3.01 -0.77 11.90
C GLU A 195 -3.45 -0.99 13.35
N TRP A 196 -3.57 -2.26 13.73
CA TRP A 196 -3.98 -2.66 15.06
C TRP A 196 -3.08 -3.81 15.55
N THR A 197 -2.63 -3.71 16.77
CA THR A 197 -1.74 -4.70 17.37
C THR A 197 -2.47 -5.70 18.28
N GLY A 198 -3.69 -5.35 18.71
CA GLY A 198 -4.51 -6.14 19.62
C GLY A 198 -5.75 -6.76 19.00
N LYS A 199 -6.67 -7.24 19.83
CA LYS A 199 -8.05 -7.52 19.40
C LYS A 199 -8.80 -6.21 19.32
N LEU A 200 -9.55 -6.02 18.22
CA LEU A 200 -10.27 -4.79 17.94
C LEU A 200 -11.77 -5.00 18.05
N ILE A 201 -12.43 -4.10 18.75
CA ILE A 201 -13.89 -3.92 18.68
C ILE A 201 -14.15 -2.53 18.11
N HIS A 202 -14.72 -2.50 16.92
CA HIS A 202 -15.00 -1.28 16.18
C HIS A 202 -16.50 -0.98 16.18
N GLY A 203 -16.86 0.29 16.37
CA GLY A 203 -18.24 0.75 16.29
C GLY A 203 -19.10 0.42 17.51
N LEU A 204 -18.48 0.31 18.70
CA LEU A 204 -19.22 0.02 19.93
C LEU A 204 -19.98 1.26 20.39
N THR A 205 -21.28 1.09 20.66
CA THR A 205 -22.18 2.08 21.27
C THR A 205 -22.90 1.47 22.48
N LYS A 206 -23.59 2.31 23.25
CA LYS A 206 -24.43 1.81 24.36
C LYS A 206 -25.51 0.83 23.89
N GLU A 207 -26.03 1.05 22.68
CA GLU A 207 -27.15 0.27 22.13
C GLU A 207 -26.71 -1.10 21.61
N ASN A 208 -25.48 -1.19 21.03
CA ASN A 208 -24.99 -2.43 20.43
C ASN A 208 -23.98 -3.19 21.29
N ALA A 209 -23.67 -2.68 22.50
CA ALA A 209 -22.63 -3.21 23.36
C ALA A 209 -22.87 -4.67 23.79
N GLY A 210 -24.11 -5.08 24.05
CA GLY A 210 -24.42 -6.45 24.44
C GLY A 210 -23.54 -6.96 25.59
N ILE A 211 -22.76 -7.99 25.34
CA ILE A 211 -21.82 -8.57 26.33
C ILE A 211 -20.66 -7.64 26.70
N TYR A 212 -20.42 -6.59 25.92
CA TYR A 212 -19.36 -5.58 26.15
C TYR A 212 -19.87 -4.36 26.93
N SER A 213 -21.12 -4.34 27.41
CA SER A 213 -21.71 -3.20 28.12
C SER A 213 -20.92 -2.77 29.36
N PHE A 214 -20.29 -3.75 30.03
CA PHE A 214 -19.42 -3.47 31.18
C PHE A 214 -18.24 -2.54 30.83
N MET A 215 -17.73 -2.61 29.59
CA MET A 215 -16.64 -1.76 29.12
C MET A 215 -17.09 -0.31 29.00
N ILE A 216 -18.28 -0.11 28.43
CA ILE A 216 -18.86 1.23 28.30
C ILE A 216 -19.11 1.85 29.67
N GLU A 217 -19.62 1.04 30.62
CA GLU A 217 -19.85 1.49 31.99
C GLU A 217 -18.54 1.89 32.72
N GLU A 218 -17.48 1.07 32.57
CA GLU A 218 -16.18 1.37 33.19
C GLU A 218 -15.52 2.61 32.58
N ILE A 219 -15.58 2.76 31.25
CA ILE A 219 -15.02 3.91 30.55
C ILE A 219 -15.80 5.17 30.88
N GLY A 220 -17.13 5.08 30.94
CA GLY A 220 -18.00 6.20 31.30
C GLY A 220 -17.73 6.78 32.70
N LYS A 221 -17.10 6.01 33.61
CA LYS A 221 -16.66 6.48 34.90
C LYS A 221 -15.43 7.41 34.84
N TYR A 222 -14.61 7.29 33.80
CA TYR A 222 -13.32 7.96 33.66
C TYR A 222 -13.24 8.94 32.51
N GLN A 223 -14.12 8.82 31.53
CA GLN A 223 -14.18 9.65 30.32
C GLN A 223 -15.62 10.14 30.09
N HIS A 224 -15.76 11.21 29.28
CA HIS A 224 -17.07 11.72 28.88
C HIS A 224 -17.95 10.67 28.25
N GLU A 225 -19.27 10.82 28.37
CA GLU A 225 -20.28 9.92 27.82
C GLU A 225 -19.96 9.51 26.37
N ILE A 226 -20.00 8.20 26.14
CA ILE A 226 -19.85 7.61 24.80
C ILE A 226 -21.14 7.90 24.05
N GLU A 227 -21.20 9.02 23.36
CA GLU A 227 -22.34 9.44 22.53
C GLU A 227 -22.22 8.96 21.07
N LYS A 228 -21.03 8.48 20.67
CA LYS A 228 -20.71 8.07 19.30
C LYS A 228 -20.12 6.67 19.28
N GLU A 229 -20.07 6.09 18.09
CA GLU A 229 -19.37 4.83 17.88
C GLU A 229 -17.90 4.94 18.26
N GLU A 230 -17.46 4.11 19.20
CA GLU A 230 -16.09 4.08 19.72
C GLU A 230 -15.36 2.84 19.22
N THR A 231 -14.05 2.92 19.20
CA THR A 231 -13.18 1.83 18.80
C THR A 231 -12.24 1.46 19.91
N PHE A 232 -12.27 0.21 20.31
CA PHE A 232 -11.49 -0.31 21.43
C PHE A 232 -10.45 -1.30 20.93
N GLU A 233 -9.25 -1.16 21.43
CA GLU A 233 -8.16 -2.07 21.18
C GLU A 233 -7.72 -2.75 22.47
N PHE A 234 -7.68 -4.08 22.46
CA PHE A 234 -7.17 -4.89 23.56
C PHE A 234 -5.74 -5.30 23.25
N ILE A 235 -4.80 -4.71 23.96
CA ILE A 235 -3.39 -5.03 23.83
C ILE A 235 -2.97 -5.89 25.03
N THR A 236 -2.24 -6.95 24.80
CA THR A 236 -1.60 -7.75 25.84
C THR A 236 -0.08 -7.68 25.66
N ASP A 237 0.61 -7.36 26.72
CA ASP A 237 2.08 -7.37 26.81
C ASP A 237 2.64 -8.73 27.27
N GLY A 238 1.77 -9.75 27.38
CA GLY A 238 2.11 -11.10 27.86
C GLY A 238 1.96 -11.26 29.37
N THR A 239 1.86 -10.18 30.12
CA THR A 239 1.69 -10.18 31.59
C THR A 239 0.39 -9.54 32.01
N SER A 240 -0.09 -8.57 31.27
CA SER A 240 -1.33 -7.85 31.53
C SER A 240 -2.16 -7.69 30.27
N LEU A 241 -3.48 -7.58 30.46
CA LEU A 241 -4.40 -7.16 29.40
C LEU A 241 -4.69 -5.68 29.61
N THR A 242 -4.21 -4.85 28.71
CA THR A 242 -4.47 -3.41 28.74
C THR A 242 -5.56 -3.05 27.75
N LEU A 243 -6.62 -2.41 28.22
CA LEU A 243 -7.62 -1.80 27.36
C LEU A 243 -7.12 -0.40 26.98
N GLN A 244 -6.80 -0.20 25.72
CA GLN A 244 -6.55 1.12 25.19
C GLN A 244 -7.75 1.61 24.40
N VAL A 245 -8.31 2.73 24.87
CA VAL A 245 -9.26 3.50 24.07
C VAL A 245 -8.41 4.39 23.18
N ARG A 246 -8.32 4.08 21.92
CA ARG A 246 -7.64 4.98 20.98
C ARG A 246 -8.56 6.15 20.67
N ASN A 247 -8.22 7.31 21.19
CA ASN A 247 -8.89 8.59 20.90
C ASN A 247 -8.67 9.09 19.47
N GLU A 248 -8.15 8.28 18.57
CA GLU A 248 -7.97 8.64 17.15
C GLU A 248 -9.28 8.70 16.35
N GLY A 249 -10.40 8.62 17.03
CA GLY A 249 -11.73 8.65 16.44
C GLY A 249 -12.09 7.36 15.66
N ASN A 250 -13.31 7.31 15.22
CA ASN A 250 -13.81 6.23 14.36
C ASN A 250 -13.18 6.35 12.95
N PRO A 251 -12.40 5.37 12.46
CA PRO A 251 -11.77 5.42 11.14
C PRO A 251 -12.77 5.53 9.99
N ALA A 252 -13.98 4.98 10.16
CA ALA A 252 -15.06 5.12 9.20
C ALA A 252 -15.56 6.57 9.12
N TYR A 253 -15.74 7.21 10.27
CA TYR A 253 -16.10 8.61 10.34
C TYR A 253 -15.01 9.51 9.72
N LYS A 254 -13.73 9.24 10.03
CA LYS A 254 -12.58 9.93 9.39
C LYS A 254 -12.62 9.78 7.88
N ALA A 255 -12.83 8.57 7.37
CA ALA A 255 -12.90 8.32 5.92
C ALA A 255 -14.04 9.10 5.26
N LYS A 256 -15.21 9.19 5.90
CA LYS A 256 -16.35 9.98 5.41
C LYS A 256 -16.01 11.47 5.34
N ILE A 257 -15.45 12.06 6.40
CA ILE A 257 -15.05 13.47 6.42
C ILE A 257 -14.04 13.74 5.31
N LEU A 258 -12.99 12.94 5.22
CA LEU A 258 -11.94 13.11 4.22
C LEU A 258 -12.50 13.00 2.80
N SER A 259 -13.42 12.05 2.55
CA SER A 259 -14.04 11.87 1.23
C SER A 259 -14.91 13.06 0.84
N GLN A 260 -15.70 13.59 1.79
CA GLN A 260 -16.53 14.78 1.54
C GLN A 260 -15.66 16.03 1.33
N THR A 261 -14.59 16.16 2.10
CA THR A 261 -13.66 17.30 1.95
C THR A 261 -12.96 17.26 0.61
N LEU A 262 -12.47 16.08 0.19
CA LEU A 262 -11.85 15.92 -1.13
C LEU A 262 -12.84 16.22 -2.25
N TYR A 263 -14.07 15.71 -2.15
CA TYR A 263 -15.11 15.99 -3.13
C TYR A 263 -15.36 17.50 -3.25
N ASN A 264 -15.53 18.21 -2.14
CA ASN A 264 -15.74 19.65 -2.13
C ASN A 264 -14.54 20.43 -2.72
N CYS A 265 -13.31 20.02 -2.39
CA CYS A 265 -12.10 20.62 -2.97
C CYS A 265 -12.05 20.43 -4.50
N LEU A 266 -12.43 19.24 -4.98
CA LEU A 266 -12.46 18.97 -6.42
C LEU A 266 -13.58 19.77 -7.13
N GLU A 267 -14.73 19.97 -6.49
CA GLU A 267 -15.80 20.84 -7.01
C GLU A 267 -15.36 22.32 -7.03
N GLU A 268 -14.74 22.84 -5.96
CA GLU A 268 -14.25 24.21 -5.89
C GLU A 268 -13.20 24.53 -6.99
N MET A 269 -12.44 23.53 -7.43
CA MET A 269 -11.48 23.64 -8.52
C MET A 269 -12.16 23.67 -9.91
N GLN A 270 -13.50 23.78 -9.96
CA GLN A 270 -14.32 23.80 -11.20
C GLN A 270 -14.10 22.58 -12.08
N VAL A 271 -14.07 21.41 -11.47
CA VAL A 271 -13.89 20.17 -12.17
C VAL A 271 -15.23 19.59 -12.55
N ASP A 272 -15.80 20.04 -13.65
CA ASP A 272 -16.97 19.41 -14.28
C ASP A 272 -16.81 17.91 -14.61
N ILE A 273 -15.61 17.37 -14.28
CA ILE A 273 -15.23 16.00 -14.54
C ILE A 273 -15.61 15.09 -13.37
N VAL A 274 -15.75 15.60 -12.14
CA VAL A 274 -16.13 14.77 -10.99
C VAL A 274 -17.62 14.49 -11.05
N LYS A 275 -17.98 13.29 -11.49
CA LYS A 275 -19.36 12.89 -11.79
C LYS A 275 -20.10 12.29 -10.60
N GLU A 276 -19.35 11.79 -9.60
CA GLU A 276 -19.89 11.16 -8.40
C GLU A 276 -19.09 11.52 -7.16
N LYS A 277 -19.71 11.36 -6.00
CA LYS A 277 -19.04 11.53 -4.69
C LYS A 277 -17.88 10.54 -4.54
N VAL A 278 -16.83 10.99 -3.84
CA VAL A 278 -15.72 10.12 -3.46
C VAL A 278 -16.23 9.06 -2.50
N LYS A 279 -15.97 7.80 -2.80
CA LYS A 279 -16.44 6.64 -2.00
C LYS A 279 -15.40 6.32 -0.91
N PRO A 280 -15.73 6.53 0.38
CA PRO A 280 -14.82 6.18 1.48
C PRO A 280 -14.79 4.67 1.67
N ILE A 281 -13.61 4.13 1.95
CA ILE A 281 -13.40 2.72 2.33
C ILE A 281 -12.36 2.64 3.45
N VAL A 282 -12.46 1.64 4.30
CA VAL A 282 -11.52 1.41 5.41
C VAL A 282 -10.90 0.03 5.29
N TYR A 283 -9.60 -0.05 5.49
CA TYR A 283 -8.85 -1.29 5.59
C TYR A 283 -8.22 -1.41 6.97
N PHE A 284 -8.62 -2.46 7.68
CA PHE A 284 -8.03 -2.83 8.95
C PHE A 284 -6.90 -3.80 8.71
N GLU A 285 -5.67 -3.33 8.79
CA GLU A 285 -4.48 -4.18 8.71
C GLU A 285 -4.27 -4.89 10.04
N ASN A 286 -4.21 -6.19 9.98
CA ASN A 286 -3.98 -7.02 11.14
C ASN A 286 -2.85 -8.01 10.87
N GLU A 287 -1.61 -7.62 11.22
CA GLU A 287 -0.42 -8.47 11.03
C GLU A 287 -0.48 -9.79 11.80
N SER A 288 -1.30 -9.87 12.84
CA SER A 288 -1.30 -11.01 13.77
C SER A 288 -2.45 -11.99 13.56
N GLY A 289 -3.31 -11.79 12.55
CA GLY A 289 -4.52 -12.60 12.36
C GLY A 289 -5.52 -12.50 13.53
N LYS A 290 -5.40 -11.44 14.36
CA LYS A 290 -6.29 -11.19 15.48
C LYS A 290 -7.65 -10.75 15.00
N GLU A 291 -8.68 -11.12 15.72
CA GLU A 291 -10.07 -10.89 15.32
C GLU A 291 -10.45 -9.41 15.41
N VAL A 292 -11.06 -8.90 14.34
CA VAL A 292 -11.73 -7.59 14.33
C VAL A 292 -13.23 -7.84 14.47
N ILE A 293 -13.80 -7.41 15.59
CA ILE A 293 -15.22 -7.41 15.84
C ILE A 293 -15.77 -6.05 15.38
N ASP A 294 -16.54 -6.07 14.31
CA ASP A 294 -17.14 -4.89 13.72
C ASP A 294 -18.62 -4.82 14.07
N LEU A 295 -18.97 -3.88 14.92
CA LEU A 295 -20.31 -3.59 15.40
C LEU A 295 -20.84 -2.26 14.84
N SER A 296 -20.08 -1.59 13.97
CA SER A 296 -20.44 -0.30 13.41
C SER A 296 -21.66 -0.42 12.47
N ASN A 297 -22.59 0.51 12.61
CA ASN A 297 -23.74 0.66 11.73
C ASN A 297 -23.43 1.56 10.50
N GLU A 298 -22.19 2.03 10.37
CA GLU A 298 -21.76 2.86 9.27
C GLU A 298 -21.84 2.14 7.92
N GLU A 299 -22.59 2.70 6.98
CA GLU A 299 -22.77 2.13 5.62
C GLU A 299 -21.57 2.46 4.71
N LEU A 300 -20.38 1.99 5.06
CA LEU A 300 -19.23 2.09 4.16
C LEU A 300 -18.46 0.76 4.12
N PRO A 301 -17.81 0.43 2.99
CA PRO A 301 -17.02 -0.78 2.87
C PRO A 301 -15.84 -0.78 3.84
N ARG A 302 -15.77 -1.85 4.64
CA ARG A 302 -14.69 -2.11 5.60
C ARG A 302 -14.09 -3.47 5.34
N PHE A 303 -12.79 -3.54 5.22
CA PHE A 303 -12.07 -4.77 4.90
C PHE A 303 -11.15 -5.16 6.04
N LYS A 304 -11.14 -6.45 6.36
CA LYS A 304 -10.35 -7.02 7.46
C LYS A 304 -9.17 -7.86 6.95
N ASN A 305 -9.12 -8.10 5.66
CA ASN A 305 -8.07 -8.87 5.02
C ASN A 305 -7.92 -8.51 3.54
N ARG A 306 -6.82 -8.98 2.94
CA ARG A 306 -6.47 -8.76 1.55
C ARG A 306 -7.54 -9.26 0.57
N GLU A 307 -8.10 -10.43 0.83
CA GLU A 307 -9.07 -11.07 -0.06
C GLU A 307 -10.32 -10.22 -0.23
N GLN A 308 -10.81 -9.64 0.87
CA GLN A 308 -12.00 -8.79 0.85
C GLN A 308 -11.81 -7.54 0.00
N ILE A 309 -10.67 -6.85 0.12
CA ILE A 309 -10.40 -5.65 -0.68
C ILE A 309 -10.22 -5.98 -2.16
N VAL A 310 -9.55 -7.10 -2.47
CA VAL A 310 -9.38 -7.58 -3.86
C VAL A 310 -10.73 -7.96 -4.48
N MET A 311 -11.58 -8.69 -3.74
CA MET A 311 -12.92 -9.06 -4.21
C MET A 311 -13.81 -7.84 -4.42
N PHE A 312 -13.76 -6.87 -3.52
CA PHE A 312 -14.50 -5.63 -3.66
C PHE A 312 -14.15 -4.91 -4.97
N PHE A 313 -12.87 -4.63 -5.21
CA PHE A 313 -12.47 -3.95 -6.44
C PHE A 313 -12.71 -4.80 -7.69
N ARG A 314 -12.57 -6.12 -7.60
CA ARG A 314 -12.92 -7.00 -8.72
C ARG A 314 -14.40 -6.88 -9.09
N ASN A 315 -15.27 -6.89 -8.09
CA ASN A 315 -16.70 -6.68 -8.32
C ASN A 315 -16.97 -5.29 -8.89
N GLU A 316 -16.41 -4.23 -8.29
CA GLU A 316 -16.57 -2.86 -8.78
C GLU A 316 -16.18 -2.74 -10.26
N VAL A 317 -15.03 -3.27 -10.66
CA VAL A 317 -14.55 -3.17 -12.05
C VAL A 317 -15.34 -4.00 -13.04
N LEU A 318 -15.92 -5.14 -12.60
CA LEU A 318 -16.67 -6.06 -13.48
C LEU A 318 -18.15 -5.76 -13.56
N THR A 319 -18.76 -5.26 -12.49
CA THR A 319 -20.22 -5.16 -12.38
C THR A 319 -20.73 -3.72 -12.33
N SER A 320 -19.90 -2.78 -11.84
CA SER A 320 -20.32 -1.39 -11.72
C SER A 320 -20.24 -0.65 -13.06
N LYS A 321 -21.09 0.36 -13.20
CA LYS A 321 -21.10 1.21 -14.39
C LYS A 321 -19.79 1.95 -14.55
N VAL A 322 -19.28 2.02 -15.77
CA VAL A 322 -18.13 2.86 -16.10
C VAL A 322 -18.57 4.34 -16.05
N ILE A 323 -17.92 5.11 -15.18
CA ILE A 323 -18.22 6.52 -14.90
C ILE A 323 -17.18 7.42 -15.57
N TYR A 324 -15.92 7.02 -15.47
CA TYR A 324 -14.76 7.81 -15.90
C TYR A 324 -14.00 7.14 -17.03
N THR A 325 -13.61 7.94 -18.01
CA THR A 325 -12.63 7.55 -19.03
C THR A 325 -11.19 7.69 -18.48
N ALA A 326 -10.23 7.00 -19.07
CA ALA A 326 -8.82 7.12 -18.72
C ALA A 326 -8.31 8.57 -18.77
N ARG A 327 -8.77 9.34 -19.76
CA ARG A 327 -8.42 10.77 -19.90
C ARG A 327 -8.96 11.63 -18.76
N GLU A 328 -10.16 11.33 -18.28
CA GLU A 328 -10.77 12.04 -17.13
C GLU A 328 -10.03 11.69 -15.84
N LEU A 329 -9.69 10.40 -15.63
CA LEU A 329 -8.89 9.96 -14.48
C LEU A 329 -7.52 10.64 -14.47
N GLN A 330 -6.87 10.76 -15.64
CA GLN A 330 -5.59 11.46 -15.73
C GLN A 330 -5.72 12.94 -15.37
N LYS A 331 -6.74 13.61 -15.80
CA LYS A 331 -6.99 15.02 -15.44
C LYS A 331 -7.22 15.18 -13.93
N ILE A 332 -8.00 14.27 -13.30
CA ILE A 332 -8.23 14.27 -11.87
C ILE A 332 -6.90 14.07 -11.13
N ARG A 333 -6.07 13.12 -11.58
CA ARG A 333 -4.73 12.87 -11.03
C ARG A 333 -3.85 14.11 -11.09
N ASP A 334 -3.79 14.78 -12.25
CA ASP A 334 -2.97 15.98 -12.44
C ASP A 334 -3.39 17.12 -11.50
N MET A 335 -4.67 17.21 -11.21
CA MET A 335 -5.21 18.20 -10.27
C MET A 335 -4.86 17.89 -8.84
N ILE A 336 -5.00 16.62 -8.44
CA ILE A 336 -4.56 16.16 -7.10
C ILE A 336 -3.05 16.40 -6.94
N GLY A 337 -2.26 16.12 -7.99
CA GLY A 337 -0.85 16.45 -8.03
C GLY A 337 -0.59 17.94 -7.76
N LYS A 338 -1.34 18.85 -8.38
CA LYS A 338 -1.23 20.29 -8.12
C LYS A 338 -1.57 20.67 -6.69
N MET A 339 -2.59 20.02 -6.09
CA MET A 339 -2.94 20.24 -4.68
C MET A 339 -1.79 19.85 -3.75
N ASN A 340 -1.11 18.74 -4.02
CA ASN A 340 0.01 18.23 -3.21
C ASN A 340 1.30 19.04 -3.37
N TYR A 341 1.53 19.68 -4.53
CA TYR A 341 2.74 20.49 -4.77
C TYR A 341 2.73 21.86 -4.06
N VAL A 342 1.60 22.32 -3.56
CA VAL A 342 1.48 23.60 -2.83
C VAL A 342 2.07 23.54 -1.40
N VAL A 343 2.50 22.36 -0.94
CA VAL A 343 3.09 22.12 0.39
C VAL A 343 4.62 22.22 0.39
N LYS A 344 5.24 22.66 -0.68
CA LYS A 344 6.69 22.94 -0.70
C LYS A 344 7.03 24.27 -0.09
#